data_74d6605c4be8d3e09cf21ccc85b138f0
#
_entry.id   74d6605c4be8d3e09cf21ccc85b138f0
#
_cell.length_a   1.000
_cell.length_b   1.000
_cell.length_c   1.000
_cell.angle_alpha   90.00
_cell.angle_beta   90.00
_cell.angle_gamma   90.00
#
_symmetry.space_group_name_H-M   'P 1'
#
loop_
_entity.id
_entity.type
_entity.pdbx_description
1 polymer ?
#
loop_
_entity_poly.entity_id
_entity_poly.type
_entity_poly.pdbx_seq_one_letter_code
_entity_poly.pdbx_strand_id
1 'polypeptide(L)'
;IDHYQEDPEHAPLAIGSYLPLDSVYAYNPLPESLTPEEQKYIIGTQANLWGEYVQTADYLEYMAYPRLMAMAEVQWTDAEKKDVNNFHKRLKTQFAWLDKKGVHACRNFYEAEFGGAWNNTQNVYEVKLKTLCPDAEIRYALDCADESRFKTYSAPIALDKETELWAAVYVDGKRMGGITHKRFAVNKATGCEYTCSPKAAWENMHEGYALTDGLRGFSKDTRYWTGFNKDTLQIDISLHEATTISRVKLGTLWRTWNTMWPAREVRVMVSDDGNEYRTVACKKPEYDFSLTEATRFPVEVKFEESGARFVRLVVLGGGKCHEGHYNADEPSELALDEIEI
;
A
#
# COMPACT_ATOMS: atom_id res chain seq x y z
N ILE A 1 -9.05 3.28 16.80
CA ILE A 1 -7.62 3.56 16.62
C ILE A 1 -6.75 2.29 16.83
N ASP A 2 -7.27 1.13 16.58
CA ASP A 2 -6.62 -0.19 16.63
C ASP A 2 -6.11 -0.69 15.27
N HIS A 3 -6.29 0.10 14.22
CA HIS A 3 -5.72 -0.13 12.89
C HIS A 3 -4.26 0.37 12.79
N TYR A 4 -3.56 -0.08 11.76
CA TYR A 4 -2.20 0.40 11.47
C TYR A 4 -2.16 1.92 11.32
N GLN A 5 -1.18 2.56 11.95
CA GLN A 5 -0.96 4.00 11.84
C GLN A 5 0.26 4.39 11.01
N GLU A 6 1.09 3.43 10.70
CA GLU A 6 2.24 3.52 9.79
C GLU A 6 2.20 2.37 8.80
N ASP A 7 3.20 2.24 7.93
CA ASP A 7 3.23 1.18 6.92
C ASP A 7 3.21 -0.20 7.59
N PRO A 8 2.18 -1.04 7.32
CA PRO A 8 2.06 -2.37 7.92
C PRO A 8 3.24 -3.31 7.66
N GLU A 9 4.05 -3.04 6.65
CA GLU A 9 5.27 -3.80 6.37
C GLU A 9 6.30 -3.66 7.50
N HIS A 10 6.29 -2.52 8.21
CA HIS A 10 7.23 -2.18 9.27
C HIS A 10 6.58 -2.10 10.65
N ALA A 11 5.26 -2.02 10.71
CA ALA A 11 4.50 -1.87 11.95
C ALA A 11 4.36 -3.18 12.74
N PRO A 12 4.23 -3.12 14.06
CA PRO A 12 3.76 -4.25 14.86
C PRO A 12 2.37 -4.71 14.42
N LEU A 13 2.06 -6.00 14.58
CA LEU A 13 0.81 -6.61 14.14
C LEU A 13 -0.42 -5.92 14.74
N ALA A 14 -1.33 -5.44 13.90
CA ALA A 14 -2.61 -4.86 14.28
C ALA A 14 -3.78 -5.55 13.56
N ILE A 15 -5.01 -5.15 13.83
CA ILE A 15 -6.22 -5.79 13.28
C ILE A 15 -6.37 -5.66 11.74
N GLY A 16 -5.53 -4.92 11.08
CA GLY A 16 -5.63 -4.62 9.65
C GLY A 16 -6.12 -3.18 9.42
N SER A 17 -6.40 -2.83 8.18
CA SER A 17 -6.73 -1.46 7.73
C SER A 17 -5.68 -0.42 8.10
N TYR A 18 -5.80 0.78 7.52
CA TYR A 18 -4.82 1.85 7.71
C TYR A 18 -5.52 3.13 8.19
N LEU A 19 -5.14 3.62 9.35
CA LEU A 19 -5.70 4.83 9.95
C LEU A 19 -4.56 5.73 10.46
N PRO A 20 -3.90 6.49 9.57
CA PRO A 20 -2.81 7.38 9.94
C PRO A 20 -3.29 8.58 10.76
N LEU A 21 -2.33 9.28 11.37
CA LEU A 21 -2.57 10.46 12.21
C LEU A 21 -3.46 11.51 11.55
N ASP A 22 -3.17 11.87 10.29
CA ASP A 22 -3.88 12.92 9.58
C ASP A 22 -5.33 12.52 9.23
N SER A 23 -5.60 11.23 9.04
CA SER A 23 -6.97 10.74 8.86
C SER A 23 -7.79 10.89 10.15
N VAL A 24 -7.18 10.65 11.32
CA VAL A 24 -7.84 10.90 12.62
C VAL A 24 -8.09 12.40 12.81
N TYR A 25 -7.12 13.26 12.47
CA TYR A 25 -7.28 14.71 12.55
C TYR A 25 -8.35 15.24 11.59
N ALA A 26 -8.44 14.68 10.39
CA ALA A 26 -9.43 15.08 9.39
C ALA A 26 -10.87 14.66 9.73
N TYR A 27 -11.04 13.71 10.66
CA TYR A 27 -12.36 13.21 11.03
C TYR A 27 -13.31 14.34 11.42
N ASN A 28 -14.53 14.30 10.87
CA ASN A 28 -15.63 15.20 11.23
C ASN A 28 -16.70 14.42 12.00
N PRO A 29 -16.90 14.71 13.30
CA PRO A 29 -17.92 14.04 14.10
C PRO A 29 -19.37 14.45 13.76
N LEU A 30 -19.55 15.53 12.96
CA LEU A 30 -20.85 16.01 12.53
C LEU A 30 -20.99 15.83 11.01
N PRO A 31 -21.45 14.65 10.52
CA PRO A 31 -21.60 14.41 9.09
C PRO A 31 -22.55 15.43 8.44
N GLU A 32 -22.21 15.89 7.24
CA GLU A 32 -23.03 16.84 6.46
C GLU A 32 -24.41 16.27 6.09
N SER A 33 -24.58 14.96 6.14
CA SER A 33 -25.85 14.29 5.90
C SER A 33 -26.89 14.53 7.00
N LEU A 34 -26.47 14.98 8.20
CA LEU A 34 -27.36 15.27 9.32
C LEU A 34 -27.85 16.71 9.27
N THR A 35 -29.15 16.88 9.50
CA THR A 35 -29.74 18.22 9.69
C THR A 35 -29.22 18.88 10.99
N PRO A 36 -29.26 20.20 11.12
CA PRO A 36 -28.87 20.89 12.35
C PRO A 36 -29.60 20.40 13.61
N GLU A 37 -30.85 19.95 13.46
CA GLU A 37 -31.60 19.37 14.58
C GLU A 37 -31.08 18.00 15.00
N GLU A 38 -30.72 17.17 14.04
CA GLU A 38 -30.15 15.84 14.29
C GLU A 38 -28.71 15.94 14.86
N GLN A 39 -27.93 16.91 14.41
CA GLN A 39 -26.58 17.15 14.93
C GLN A 39 -26.54 17.42 16.44
N LYS A 40 -27.61 17.95 17.02
CA LYS A 40 -27.75 18.18 18.48
C LYS A 40 -27.72 16.90 19.30
N TYR A 41 -27.98 15.76 18.69
CA TYR A 41 -27.90 14.45 19.36
C TYR A 41 -26.49 13.85 19.35
N ILE A 42 -25.54 14.44 18.59
CA ILE A 42 -24.13 14.05 18.64
C ILE A 42 -23.47 14.74 19.83
N ILE A 43 -23.28 14.01 20.92
CA ILE A 43 -22.76 14.53 22.18
C ILE A 43 -21.23 14.41 22.32
N GLY A 44 -20.56 13.78 21.35
CA GLY A 44 -19.11 13.60 21.37
C GLY A 44 -18.67 12.44 20.48
N THR A 45 -17.40 12.11 20.56
CA THR A 45 -16.77 11.01 19.82
C THR A 45 -15.97 10.14 20.77
N GLN A 46 -15.67 8.92 20.33
CA GLN A 46 -14.79 8.01 21.09
C GLN A 46 -13.76 7.37 20.15
N ALA A 47 -12.65 6.97 20.71
CA ALA A 47 -11.64 6.15 20.04
C ALA A 47 -11.55 4.80 20.76
N ASN A 48 -11.73 3.71 20.00
CA ASN A 48 -11.64 2.36 20.56
C ASN A 48 -10.24 1.78 20.31
N LEU A 49 -9.76 1.04 21.29
CA LEU A 49 -8.57 0.18 21.23
C LEU A 49 -8.97 -1.19 21.76
N TRP A 50 -9.07 -2.17 20.85
CA TRP A 50 -9.42 -3.54 21.18
C TRP A 50 -8.17 -4.34 21.52
N GLY A 51 -8.30 -5.28 22.43
CA GLY A 51 -7.14 -5.96 23.05
C GLY A 51 -6.58 -7.15 22.26
N GLU A 52 -7.17 -7.54 21.11
CA GLU A 52 -6.78 -8.78 20.41
C GLU A 52 -5.29 -8.85 20.08
N TYR A 53 -4.70 -7.73 19.69
CA TYR A 53 -3.28 -7.65 19.28
C TYR A 53 -2.42 -6.86 20.27
N VAL A 54 -3.05 -6.10 21.20
CA VAL A 54 -2.35 -5.23 22.15
C VAL A 54 -2.01 -6.01 23.41
N GLN A 55 -0.79 -6.53 23.49
CA GLN A 55 -0.34 -7.43 24.56
C GLN A 55 0.43 -6.73 25.70
N THR A 56 0.93 -5.51 25.49
CA THR A 56 1.74 -4.78 26.47
C THR A 56 1.29 -3.34 26.62
N ALA A 57 1.63 -2.70 27.74
CA ALA A 57 1.36 -1.27 27.96
C ALA A 57 2.08 -0.40 26.92
N ASP A 58 3.34 -0.70 26.60
CA ASP A 58 4.12 0.01 25.59
C ASP A 58 3.44 -0.06 24.21
N TYR A 59 2.87 -1.22 23.85
CA TYR A 59 2.15 -1.36 22.61
C TYR A 59 0.80 -0.61 22.63
N LEU A 60 0.12 -0.57 23.77
CA LEU A 60 -1.07 0.25 23.95
C LEU A 60 -0.76 1.74 23.72
N GLU A 61 0.32 2.23 24.30
CA GLU A 61 0.78 3.60 24.14
C GLU A 61 1.17 3.91 22.70
N TYR A 62 1.90 3.00 22.04
CA TYR A 62 2.22 3.09 20.64
C TYR A 62 0.95 3.20 19.77
N MET A 63 -0.05 2.38 20.00
CA MET A 63 -1.30 2.41 19.24
C MET A 63 -2.13 3.67 19.51
N ALA A 64 -2.10 4.18 20.74
CA ALA A 64 -2.87 5.35 21.16
C ALA A 64 -2.26 6.66 20.66
N TYR A 65 -0.96 6.85 20.84
CA TYR A 65 -0.29 8.14 20.58
C TYR A 65 0.50 8.10 19.26
N PRO A 66 0.47 9.18 18.46
CA PRO A 66 -0.13 10.50 18.72
C PRO A 66 -1.62 10.64 18.36
N ARG A 67 -2.29 9.60 17.89
CA ARG A 67 -3.68 9.68 17.39
C ARG A 67 -4.70 10.17 18.41
N LEU A 68 -4.53 9.86 19.70
CA LEU A 68 -5.38 10.44 20.76
C LEU A 68 -5.22 11.95 20.89
N MET A 69 -4.05 12.51 20.56
CA MET A 69 -3.87 13.96 20.54
C MET A 69 -4.64 14.60 19.39
N ALA A 70 -4.65 13.97 18.22
CA ALA A 70 -5.49 14.38 17.08
C ALA A 70 -6.97 14.29 17.42
N MET A 71 -7.40 13.19 18.05
CA MET A 71 -8.79 13.02 18.48
C MET A 71 -9.20 14.06 19.52
N ALA A 72 -8.33 14.38 20.48
CA ALA A 72 -8.60 15.44 21.45
C ALA A 72 -8.83 16.80 20.76
N GLU A 73 -8.03 17.13 19.74
CA GLU A 73 -8.23 18.37 18.98
C GLU A 73 -9.53 18.35 18.17
N VAL A 74 -9.89 17.22 17.57
CA VAL A 74 -11.19 17.06 16.89
C VAL A 74 -12.35 17.31 17.84
N GLN A 75 -12.23 16.91 19.11
CA GLN A 75 -13.30 17.07 20.11
C GLN A 75 -13.39 18.48 20.71
N TRP A 76 -12.27 19.20 20.79
CA TRP A 76 -12.20 20.49 21.47
C TRP A 76 -12.12 21.71 20.52
N THR A 77 -11.99 21.47 19.22
CA THR A 77 -11.80 22.53 18.22
C THR A 77 -12.93 22.47 17.19
N ASP A 78 -13.58 23.59 16.96
CA ASP A 78 -14.57 23.71 15.88
C ASP A 78 -13.94 23.31 14.54
N ALA A 79 -14.68 22.58 13.72
CA ALA A 79 -14.17 22.02 12.44
C ALA A 79 -13.54 23.11 11.54
N GLU A 80 -14.13 24.30 11.51
CA GLU A 80 -13.65 25.44 10.72
C GLU A 80 -12.34 26.06 11.22
N LYS A 81 -11.97 25.78 12.48
CA LYS A 81 -10.75 26.29 13.12
C LYS A 81 -9.61 25.28 13.13
N LYS A 82 -9.86 24.05 12.65
CA LYS A 82 -8.82 23.04 12.57
C LYS A 82 -7.75 23.45 11.55
N ASP A 83 -6.47 23.34 11.96
CA ASP A 83 -5.30 23.61 11.13
C ASP A 83 -4.26 22.51 11.36
N VAL A 84 -4.19 21.58 10.43
CA VAL A 84 -3.28 20.43 10.51
C VAL A 84 -1.81 20.85 10.58
N ASN A 85 -1.42 21.89 9.86
CA ASN A 85 -0.03 22.38 9.90
C ASN A 85 0.34 22.96 11.26
N ASN A 86 -0.57 23.69 11.89
CA ASN A 86 -0.41 24.17 13.25
C ASN A 86 -0.39 23.01 14.25
N PHE A 87 -1.26 22.01 14.08
CA PHE A 87 -1.26 20.80 14.89
C PHE A 87 0.08 20.08 14.80
N HIS A 88 0.63 19.85 13.61
CA HIS A 88 1.93 19.23 13.41
C HIS A 88 3.06 20.02 14.10
N LYS A 89 3.05 21.37 14.05
CA LYS A 89 4.04 22.20 14.76
C LYS A 89 3.98 21.98 16.27
N ARG A 90 2.79 21.89 16.84
CA ARG A 90 2.58 21.66 18.28
C ARG A 90 2.95 20.24 18.72
N LEU A 91 2.81 19.25 17.84
CA LEU A 91 3.18 17.86 18.11
C LEU A 91 4.65 17.71 18.52
N LYS A 92 5.57 18.49 17.96
CA LYS A 92 6.99 18.47 18.39
C LYS A 92 7.14 18.67 19.91
N THR A 93 6.43 19.64 20.46
CA THR A 93 6.45 19.92 21.91
C THR A 93 5.72 18.82 22.69
N GLN A 94 4.65 18.29 22.14
CA GLN A 94 3.87 17.20 22.76
C GLN A 94 4.68 15.91 22.82
N PHE A 95 5.43 15.57 21.78
CA PHE A 95 6.35 14.43 21.81
C PHE A 95 7.43 14.57 22.89
N ALA A 96 8.02 15.76 23.06
CA ALA A 96 8.98 16.02 24.14
C ALA A 96 8.34 15.84 25.54
N TRP A 97 7.06 16.16 25.68
CA TRP A 97 6.30 15.93 26.91
C TRP A 97 6.02 14.43 27.11
N LEU A 98 5.63 13.68 26.07
CA LEU A 98 5.46 12.23 26.12
C LEU A 98 6.75 11.52 26.54
N ASP A 99 7.89 11.92 25.94
CA ASP A 99 9.21 11.40 26.28
C ASP A 99 9.54 11.61 27.76
N LYS A 100 9.29 12.80 28.27
CA LYS A 100 9.48 13.12 29.69
C LYS A 100 8.61 12.27 30.63
N LYS A 101 7.45 11.82 30.13
CA LYS A 101 6.53 10.93 30.85
C LYS A 101 6.84 9.46 30.69
N GLY A 102 7.78 9.08 29.82
CA GLY A 102 8.12 7.70 29.47
C GLY A 102 7.06 7.01 28.62
N VAL A 103 6.26 7.75 27.85
CA VAL A 103 5.21 7.20 26.99
C VAL A 103 5.81 6.73 25.66
N HIS A 104 5.55 5.49 25.29
CA HIS A 104 6.06 4.84 24.06
C HIS A 104 5.18 5.15 22.83
N ALA A 105 5.08 6.43 22.45
CA ALA A 105 4.29 6.85 21.30
C ALA A 105 4.90 6.39 19.96
N CYS A 106 4.06 6.08 18.97
CA CYS A 106 4.49 5.85 17.59
C CYS A 106 5.24 7.07 17.04
N ARG A 107 6.33 6.84 16.31
CA ARG A 107 7.25 7.87 15.80
C ARG A 107 7.15 8.13 14.31
N ASN A 108 6.15 7.57 13.63
CA ASN A 108 5.96 7.77 12.20
C ASN A 108 5.82 9.25 11.79
N PHE A 109 5.45 10.13 12.74
CA PHE A 109 5.51 11.58 12.55
C PHE A 109 6.91 12.08 12.11
N TYR A 110 7.96 11.39 12.55
CA TYR A 110 9.36 11.67 12.23
C TYR A 110 9.92 10.71 11.18
N GLU A 111 9.10 10.09 10.39
CA GLU A 111 9.52 9.17 9.33
C GLU A 111 9.26 9.75 7.95
N ALA A 112 9.94 9.19 6.97
CA ALA A 112 9.70 9.53 5.58
C ALA A 112 8.60 8.63 4.99
N GLU A 113 7.61 9.25 4.36
CA GLU A 113 6.60 8.59 3.55
C GLU A 113 7.05 8.58 2.08
N PHE A 114 6.77 7.47 1.38
CA PHE A 114 7.18 7.25 0.00
C PHE A 114 5.94 7.23 -0.89
N GLY A 115 5.83 8.17 -1.81
CA GLY A 115 4.78 8.21 -2.84
C GLY A 115 5.37 8.05 -4.23
N GLY A 116 5.15 6.89 -4.87
CA GLY A 116 5.57 6.64 -6.25
C GLY A 116 4.42 6.88 -7.23
N ALA A 117 4.73 7.46 -8.40
CA ALA A 117 3.77 7.63 -9.48
C ALA A 117 4.47 7.78 -10.83
N TRP A 118 3.79 7.34 -11.90
CA TRP A 118 4.25 7.59 -13.27
C TRP A 118 4.03 9.05 -13.66
N ASN A 119 5.08 9.72 -14.14
CA ASN A 119 5.01 11.06 -14.69
C ASN A 119 4.83 11.00 -16.21
N ASN A 120 3.58 11.12 -16.68
CA ASN A 120 3.25 11.07 -18.11
C ASN A 120 3.92 12.16 -18.95
N THR A 121 4.29 13.30 -18.35
CA THR A 121 4.93 14.41 -19.08
C THR A 121 6.39 14.12 -19.35
N GLN A 122 7.09 13.50 -18.42
CA GLN A 122 8.51 13.18 -18.51
C GLN A 122 8.75 11.72 -18.93
N ASN A 123 7.70 10.92 -18.99
CA ASN A 123 7.74 9.48 -19.28
C ASN A 123 8.71 8.73 -18.37
N VAL A 124 8.56 8.95 -17.05
CA VAL A 124 9.44 8.38 -16.03
C VAL A 124 8.65 8.10 -14.75
N TYR A 125 9.07 7.09 -14.01
CA TYR A 125 8.54 6.84 -12.67
C TYR A 125 9.23 7.76 -11.65
N GLU A 126 8.46 8.50 -10.88
CA GLU A 126 8.96 9.44 -9.87
C GLU A 126 8.53 9.05 -8.47
N VAL A 127 9.48 9.10 -7.53
CA VAL A 127 9.20 8.94 -6.10
C VAL A 127 9.32 10.30 -5.40
N LYS A 128 8.26 10.67 -4.68
CA LYS A 128 8.21 11.86 -3.82
C LYS A 128 8.31 11.41 -2.36
N LEU A 129 9.18 12.07 -1.61
CA LEU A 129 9.31 11.87 -0.18
C LEU A 129 8.59 12.98 0.57
N LYS A 130 7.89 12.62 1.63
CA LYS A 130 7.20 13.53 2.53
C LYS A 130 7.51 13.15 3.98
N THR A 131 7.28 14.06 4.90
CA THR A 131 7.22 13.79 6.35
C THR A 131 6.16 14.69 6.97
N LEU A 132 5.51 14.23 8.03
CA LEU A 132 4.56 15.03 8.80
C LEU A 132 5.26 16.07 9.67
N CYS A 133 6.56 15.90 9.94
CA CYS A 133 7.34 16.82 10.76
C CYS A 133 7.65 18.13 10.01
N PRO A 134 7.10 19.28 10.41
CA PRO A 134 7.37 20.56 9.76
C PRO A 134 8.85 20.96 9.90
N ASP A 135 9.37 21.62 8.89
CA ASP A 135 10.75 22.16 8.83
C ASP A 135 11.84 21.09 8.97
N ALA A 136 11.51 19.82 8.75
CA ALA A 136 12.47 18.74 8.75
C ALA A 136 13.14 18.54 7.38
N GLU A 137 14.40 18.14 7.42
CA GLU A 137 15.13 17.70 6.24
C GLU A 137 14.95 16.18 6.05
N ILE A 138 14.64 15.76 4.84
CA ILE A 138 14.67 14.33 4.47
C ILE A 138 15.98 14.04 3.78
N ARG A 139 16.67 12.98 4.19
CA ARG A 139 17.84 12.45 3.48
C ARG A 139 17.59 11.03 3.03
N TYR A 140 18.16 10.65 1.90
CA TYR A 140 17.90 9.35 1.27
C TYR A 140 19.09 8.77 0.52
N ALA A 141 19.07 7.47 0.28
CA ALA A 141 19.94 6.76 -0.66
C ALA A 141 19.16 5.70 -1.45
N LEU A 142 19.68 5.31 -2.59
CA LEU A 142 19.16 4.24 -3.43
C LEU A 142 20.00 2.97 -3.17
N ASP A 143 19.31 1.84 -3.00
CA ASP A 143 19.91 0.51 -2.81
C ASP A 143 20.99 0.45 -1.71
N CYS A 144 20.86 1.31 -0.69
CA CYS A 144 21.87 1.44 0.35
C CYS A 144 21.30 1.92 1.68
N ALA A 145 21.40 1.08 2.72
CA ALA A 145 20.97 1.41 4.08
C ALA A 145 21.98 2.24 4.88
N ASP A 146 23.21 2.45 4.36
CA ASP A 146 24.26 3.18 5.05
C ASP A 146 23.94 4.68 5.09
N GLU A 147 23.58 5.18 6.28
CA GLU A 147 23.20 6.57 6.54
C GLU A 147 24.30 7.58 6.12
N SER A 148 25.58 7.19 6.15
CA SER A 148 26.69 8.05 5.74
C SER A 148 26.64 8.42 4.24
N ARG A 149 25.88 7.66 3.45
CA ARG A 149 25.69 7.86 2.01
C ARG A 149 24.39 8.61 1.66
N PHE A 150 23.59 8.95 2.67
CA PHE A 150 22.34 9.66 2.44
C PHE A 150 22.59 11.09 1.98
N LYS A 151 21.88 11.51 0.93
CA LYS A 151 21.88 12.85 0.40
C LYS A 151 20.55 13.56 0.68
N THR A 152 20.58 14.89 0.79
CA THR A 152 19.37 15.70 1.01
C THR A 152 18.38 15.53 -0.13
N TYR A 153 17.13 15.29 0.20
CA TYR A 153 16.01 15.28 -0.74
C TYR A 153 15.56 16.69 -1.07
N SER A 154 15.52 17.06 -2.35
CA SER A 154 15.13 18.39 -2.82
C SER A 154 14.16 18.38 -4.00
N ALA A 155 14.01 17.23 -4.68
CA ALA A 155 13.15 17.07 -5.84
C ALA A 155 12.73 15.61 -6.00
N PRO A 156 11.65 15.31 -6.75
CA PRO A 156 11.25 13.96 -7.06
C PRO A 156 12.41 13.12 -7.62
N ILE A 157 12.46 11.85 -7.23
CA ILE A 157 13.52 10.91 -7.57
C ILE A 157 13.05 10.09 -8.74
N ALA A 158 13.69 10.21 -9.90
CA ALA A 158 13.40 9.39 -11.06
C ALA A 158 13.99 7.98 -10.91
N LEU A 159 13.17 6.96 -11.18
CA LEU A 159 13.57 5.56 -11.19
C LEU A 159 13.30 4.94 -12.56
N ASP A 160 14.26 4.18 -13.08
CA ASP A 160 14.20 3.48 -14.37
C ASP A 160 14.23 1.95 -14.23
N LYS A 161 14.40 1.46 -13.02
CA LYS A 161 14.47 0.02 -12.70
C LYS A 161 14.01 -0.25 -11.28
N GLU A 162 13.84 -1.53 -10.95
CA GLU A 162 13.60 -1.95 -9.57
C GLU A 162 14.68 -1.38 -8.65
N THR A 163 14.23 -0.64 -7.62
CA THR A 163 15.10 0.11 -6.71
C THR A 163 14.52 0.08 -5.30
N GLU A 164 15.38 -0.11 -4.30
CA GLU A 164 15.04 0.07 -2.90
C GLU A 164 15.49 1.45 -2.44
N LEU A 165 14.57 2.26 -1.97
CA LEU A 165 14.83 3.61 -1.52
C LEU A 165 14.80 3.65 0.01
N TRP A 166 15.88 4.14 0.61
CA TRP A 166 16.08 4.30 2.05
C TRP A 166 16.04 5.77 2.40
N ALA A 167 15.33 6.15 3.48
CA ALA A 167 15.23 7.54 3.88
C ALA A 167 15.16 7.71 5.40
N ALA A 168 15.58 8.88 5.87
CA ALA A 168 15.45 9.29 7.26
C ALA A 168 15.17 10.79 7.37
N VAL A 169 14.56 11.19 8.47
CA VAL A 169 14.13 12.56 8.77
C VAL A 169 15.05 13.19 9.80
N TYR A 170 15.47 14.43 9.54
CA TYR A 170 16.40 15.18 10.38
C TYR A 170 15.80 16.53 10.78
N VAL A 171 15.98 16.91 12.03
CA VAL A 171 15.69 18.24 12.57
C VAL A 171 16.97 18.79 13.19
N ASP A 172 17.39 19.98 12.82
CA ASP A 172 18.64 20.60 13.28
C ASP A 172 19.88 19.69 13.11
N GLY A 173 19.91 18.95 12.00
CA GLY A 173 20.99 18.02 11.67
C GLY A 173 20.99 16.70 12.47
N LYS A 174 20.05 16.50 13.40
CA LYS A 174 19.90 15.27 14.17
C LYS A 174 18.78 14.40 13.62
N ARG A 175 19.04 13.10 13.42
CA ARG A 175 18.01 12.14 13.03
C ARG A 175 16.98 11.99 14.15
N MET A 176 15.69 12.05 13.79
CA MET A 176 14.58 12.06 14.73
C MET A 176 13.87 10.71 14.86
N GLY A 177 13.66 10.01 13.76
CA GLY A 177 12.96 8.73 13.70
C GLY A 177 13.88 7.57 13.30
N GLY A 178 13.25 6.49 12.84
CA GLY A 178 13.91 5.35 12.21
C GLY A 178 14.47 5.70 10.83
N ILE A 179 15.19 4.75 10.25
CA ILE A 179 15.44 4.72 8.81
C ILE A 179 14.31 3.88 8.22
N THR A 180 13.55 4.48 7.32
CA THR A 180 12.47 3.81 6.60
C THR A 180 12.94 3.45 5.20
N HIS A 181 12.35 2.42 4.60
CA HIS A 181 12.68 2.04 3.23
C HIS A 181 11.44 1.52 2.50
N LYS A 182 11.45 1.63 1.18
CA LYS A 182 10.44 1.05 0.31
C LYS A 182 11.07 0.59 -1.01
N ARG A 183 10.65 -0.58 -1.47
CA ARG A 183 11.07 -1.14 -2.75
C ARG A 183 10.04 -0.81 -3.82
N PHE A 184 10.51 -0.24 -4.91
CA PHE A 184 9.73 0.07 -6.11
C PHE A 184 10.09 -0.92 -7.21
N ALA A 185 9.11 -1.67 -7.69
CA ALA A 185 9.27 -2.73 -8.70
C ALA A 185 9.19 -2.15 -10.12
N VAL A 186 9.86 -1.01 -10.38
CA VAL A 186 9.82 -0.34 -11.68
C VAL A 186 10.28 -1.27 -12.80
N ASN A 187 9.44 -1.41 -13.80
CA ASN A 187 9.58 -2.36 -14.91
C ASN A 187 8.87 -1.82 -16.17
N LYS A 188 8.84 -2.59 -17.28
CA LYS A 188 8.25 -2.14 -18.55
C LYS A 188 6.74 -1.91 -18.52
N ALA A 189 6.03 -2.52 -17.56
CA ALA A 189 4.59 -2.30 -17.39
C ALA A 189 4.28 -1.11 -16.48
N THR A 190 5.24 -0.59 -15.72
CA THR A 190 5.00 0.47 -14.73
C THR A 190 4.46 1.73 -15.40
N GLY A 191 3.32 2.22 -14.92
CA GLY A 191 2.61 3.37 -15.47
C GLY A 191 1.85 3.11 -16.77
N CYS A 192 1.85 1.87 -17.27
CA CYS A 192 1.07 1.51 -18.45
C CYS A 192 -0.42 1.42 -18.13
N GLU A 193 -1.24 1.87 -19.08
CA GLU A 193 -2.68 1.68 -19.02
C GLU A 193 -3.03 0.21 -19.20
N TYR A 194 -4.02 -0.25 -18.44
CA TYR A 194 -4.58 -1.59 -18.61
C TYR A 194 -6.10 -1.59 -18.51
N THR A 195 -6.70 -2.66 -19.00
CA THR A 195 -8.12 -2.94 -18.81
C THR A 195 -8.33 -4.33 -18.26
N CYS A 196 -9.32 -4.48 -17.37
CA CYS A 196 -9.70 -5.78 -16.79
C CYS A 196 -11.10 -6.20 -17.25
N SER A 197 -11.25 -7.47 -17.59
CA SER A 197 -12.53 -8.10 -17.84
C SER A 197 -12.64 -9.44 -17.07
N PRO A 198 -13.50 -9.53 -16.05
CA PRO A 198 -14.36 -8.47 -15.48
C PRO A 198 -13.56 -7.33 -14.84
N LYS A 199 -14.23 -6.21 -14.57
CA LYS A 199 -13.66 -5.13 -13.78
C LYS A 199 -13.34 -5.60 -12.37
N ALA A 200 -12.39 -4.94 -11.74
CA ALA A 200 -12.07 -5.15 -10.33
C ALA A 200 -13.33 -4.99 -9.45
N ALA A 201 -13.45 -5.86 -8.45
CA ALA A 201 -14.48 -5.75 -7.44
C ALA A 201 -14.12 -4.69 -6.39
N TRP A 202 -12.82 -4.54 -6.11
CA TRP A 202 -12.28 -3.51 -5.26
C TRP A 202 -10.82 -3.18 -5.64
N GLU A 203 -10.47 -1.93 -5.48
CA GLU A 203 -9.13 -1.35 -5.54
C GLU A 203 -9.02 -0.34 -4.40
N ASN A 204 -7.98 -0.43 -3.58
CA ASN A 204 -7.88 0.39 -2.38
C ASN A 204 -6.98 1.63 -2.56
N MET A 205 -6.06 1.59 -3.52
CA MET A 205 -5.15 2.68 -3.84
C MET A 205 -4.86 2.71 -5.35
N HIS A 206 -4.48 3.87 -5.86
CA HIS A 206 -4.04 4.07 -7.24
C HIS A 206 -5.04 3.58 -8.30
N GLU A 207 -6.33 3.90 -8.11
CA GLU A 207 -7.42 3.50 -9.00
C GLU A 207 -7.03 3.64 -10.49
N GLY A 208 -7.20 2.54 -11.24
CA GLY A 208 -6.83 2.46 -12.66
C GLY A 208 -5.36 2.18 -12.95
N TYR A 209 -4.48 2.14 -11.94
CA TYR A 209 -3.06 1.82 -12.09
C TYR A 209 -2.55 0.80 -11.06
N ALA A 210 -3.38 0.28 -10.19
CA ALA A 210 -2.98 -0.57 -9.06
C ALA A 210 -2.21 -1.84 -9.46
N LEU A 211 -2.34 -2.32 -10.71
CA LEU A 211 -1.58 -3.46 -11.24
C LEU A 211 -0.27 -3.06 -11.96
N THR A 212 -0.01 -1.76 -12.11
CA THR A 212 1.15 -1.21 -12.84
C THR A 212 1.73 0.03 -12.13
N ASP A 213 1.53 0.15 -10.82
CA ASP A 213 1.97 1.30 -10.03
C ASP A 213 3.40 1.17 -9.48
N GLY A 214 4.08 0.07 -9.77
CA GLY A 214 5.42 -0.21 -9.29
C GLY A 214 5.49 -0.68 -7.84
N LEU A 215 4.36 -1.03 -7.22
CA LEU A 215 4.29 -1.40 -5.80
C LEU A 215 3.76 -2.83 -5.62
N ARG A 216 4.55 -3.67 -4.95
CA ARG A 216 4.11 -5.02 -4.59
C ARG A 216 3.25 -5.00 -3.34
N GLY A 217 2.20 -5.81 -3.32
CA GLY A 217 1.30 -5.95 -2.19
C GLY A 217 1.96 -6.65 -1.01
N PHE A 218 1.68 -6.17 0.20
CA PHE A 218 2.03 -6.84 1.44
C PHE A 218 0.90 -7.79 1.86
N SER A 219 1.24 -9.02 2.26
CA SER A 219 0.23 -10.08 2.47
C SER A 219 -0.74 -9.80 3.62
N LYS A 220 -0.34 -9.03 4.62
CA LYS A 220 -1.16 -8.69 5.80
C LYS A 220 -2.03 -7.44 5.60
N ASP A 221 -1.86 -6.72 4.49
CA ASP A 221 -2.57 -5.50 4.14
C ASP A 221 -3.12 -5.60 2.71
N THR A 222 -4.26 -5.00 2.42
CA THR A 222 -4.90 -5.04 1.10
C THR A 222 -4.71 -3.76 0.28
N ARG A 223 -3.99 -2.76 0.77
CA ARG A 223 -3.85 -1.45 0.11
C ARG A 223 -3.30 -1.51 -1.31
N TYR A 224 -2.33 -2.38 -1.56
CA TYR A 224 -1.67 -2.54 -2.87
C TYR A 224 -2.13 -3.81 -3.60
N TRP A 225 -3.38 -4.21 -3.38
CA TRP A 225 -4.00 -5.35 -4.02
C TRP A 225 -5.27 -4.93 -4.75
N THR A 226 -5.54 -5.59 -5.87
CA THR A 226 -6.76 -5.47 -6.66
C THR A 226 -7.51 -6.78 -6.60
N GLY A 227 -8.78 -6.76 -6.18
CA GLY A 227 -9.60 -7.95 -5.97
C GLY A 227 -10.62 -8.20 -7.08
N PHE A 228 -10.83 -9.48 -7.39
CA PHE A 228 -11.72 -9.97 -8.44
C PHE A 228 -12.59 -11.12 -7.95
N ASN A 229 -13.91 -10.99 -8.11
CA ASN A 229 -14.91 -11.99 -7.67
C ASN A 229 -15.28 -13.00 -8.78
N LYS A 230 -14.46 -13.14 -9.81
CA LYS A 230 -14.69 -14.07 -10.92
C LYS A 230 -13.49 -14.99 -11.11
N ASP A 231 -13.77 -16.23 -11.47
CA ASP A 231 -12.75 -17.25 -11.65
C ASP A 231 -11.85 -17.02 -12.87
N THR A 232 -12.34 -16.33 -13.90
CA THR A 232 -11.54 -16.01 -15.09
C THR A 232 -11.41 -14.51 -15.24
N LEU A 233 -10.18 -14.04 -15.32
CA LEU A 233 -9.82 -12.65 -15.47
C LEU A 233 -8.95 -12.48 -16.72
N GLN A 234 -9.29 -11.53 -17.58
CA GLN A 234 -8.44 -11.04 -18.66
C GLN A 234 -7.92 -9.65 -18.30
N ILE A 235 -6.62 -9.43 -18.46
CA ILE A 235 -5.97 -8.14 -18.27
C ILE A 235 -5.25 -7.81 -19.57
N ASP A 236 -5.59 -6.70 -20.20
CA ASP A 236 -4.95 -6.18 -21.41
C ASP A 236 -4.12 -4.94 -21.05
N ILE A 237 -2.82 -5.01 -21.29
CA ILE A 237 -1.84 -3.96 -20.95
C ILE A 237 -1.31 -3.37 -22.25
N SER A 238 -1.32 -2.02 -22.35
CA SER A 238 -0.73 -1.27 -23.46
C SER A 238 0.64 -0.75 -23.03
N LEU A 239 1.73 -1.38 -23.45
CA LEU A 239 3.09 -0.93 -23.10
C LEU A 239 3.36 0.47 -23.67
N HIS A 240 4.26 1.23 -23.04
CA HIS A 240 4.61 2.59 -23.50
C HIS A 240 5.15 2.59 -24.94
N GLU A 241 5.90 1.55 -25.30
CA GLU A 241 6.45 1.36 -26.64
C GLU A 241 6.52 -0.15 -27.00
N ALA A 242 6.65 -0.45 -28.29
CA ALA A 242 6.92 -1.80 -28.74
C ALA A 242 8.30 -2.23 -28.23
N THR A 243 8.36 -3.35 -27.52
CA THR A 243 9.58 -3.83 -26.88
C THR A 243 9.67 -5.35 -26.90
N THR A 244 10.86 -5.88 -26.66
CA THR A 244 11.07 -7.32 -26.49
C THR A 244 10.86 -7.70 -25.04
N ILE A 245 10.07 -8.75 -24.81
CA ILE A 245 9.80 -9.29 -23.47
C ILE A 245 10.06 -10.80 -23.46
N SER A 246 10.42 -11.36 -22.31
CA SER A 246 10.71 -12.80 -22.13
C SER A 246 10.17 -13.36 -20.81
N ARG A 247 9.51 -12.52 -20.02
CA ARG A 247 8.87 -12.93 -18.77
C ARG A 247 7.70 -12.00 -18.44
N VAL A 248 6.78 -12.54 -17.66
CA VAL A 248 5.79 -11.78 -16.90
C VAL A 248 5.76 -12.32 -15.49
N LYS A 249 5.67 -11.44 -14.50
CA LYS A 249 5.54 -11.82 -13.10
C LYS A 249 4.42 -11.01 -12.46
N LEU A 250 3.66 -11.64 -11.59
CA LEU A 250 2.61 -11.00 -10.77
C LEU A 250 2.51 -11.71 -9.43
N GLY A 251 2.01 -11.02 -8.40
CA GLY A 251 1.71 -11.64 -7.13
C GLY A 251 0.24 -12.04 -7.03
N THR A 252 -0.01 -13.16 -6.35
CA THR A 252 -1.34 -13.59 -5.96
C THR A 252 -1.40 -13.76 -4.46
N LEU A 253 -2.53 -13.42 -3.83
CA LEU A 253 -2.68 -13.42 -2.38
C LEU A 253 -3.36 -14.70 -1.90
N TRP A 254 -2.77 -15.29 -0.87
CA TRP A 254 -3.34 -16.37 -0.08
C TRP A 254 -3.67 -15.87 1.32
N ARG A 255 -4.92 -16.06 1.75
CA ARG A 255 -5.34 -15.82 3.13
C ARG A 255 -6.32 -16.90 3.60
N THR A 256 -5.94 -17.63 4.64
CA THR A 256 -6.72 -18.76 5.17
C THR A 256 -7.98 -18.34 5.91
N TRP A 257 -8.06 -17.10 6.38
CA TRP A 257 -9.23 -16.58 7.14
C TRP A 257 -10.26 -15.85 6.28
N ASN A 258 -10.09 -15.87 4.97
CA ASN A 258 -11.07 -15.37 4.01
C ASN A 258 -11.00 -16.17 2.70
N THR A 259 -11.74 -15.73 1.69
CA THR A 259 -11.86 -16.44 0.42
C THR A 259 -10.78 -16.10 -0.60
N MET A 260 -9.67 -15.42 -0.22
CA MET A 260 -8.60 -15.03 -1.14
C MET A 260 -7.66 -16.19 -1.44
N TRP A 261 -7.71 -16.68 -2.67
CA TRP A 261 -6.98 -17.86 -3.14
C TRP A 261 -6.10 -17.51 -4.33
N PRO A 262 -4.89 -18.10 -4.43
CA PRO A 262 -3.97 -17.79 -5.51
C PRO A 262 -4.44 -18.29 -6.87
N ALA A 263 -3.90 -17.70 -7.93
CA ALA A 263 -4.21 -18.07 -9.31
C ALA A 263 -3.76 -19.49 -9.65
N ARG A 264 -4.64 -20.33 -10.19
CA ARG A 264 -4.32 -21.70 -10.63
C ARG A 264 -3.70 -21.81 -12.01
N GLU A 265 -3.86 -20.79 -12.87
CA GLU A 265 -3.25 -20.71 -14.19
C GLU A 265 -3.02 -19.25 -14.57
N VAL A 266 -1.87 -18.96 -15.18
CA VAL A 266 -1.57 -17.68 -15.81
C VAL A 266 -1.09 -17.94 -17.23
N ARG A 267 -1.83 -17.42 -18.23
CA ARG A 267 -1.50 -17.48 -19.65
C ARG A 267 -1.08 -16.10 -20.12
N VAL A 268 0.06 -16.05 -20.82
CA VAL A 268 0.60 -14.82 -21.41
C VAL A 268 0.42 -14.85 -22.91
N MET A 269 -0.15 -13.77 -23.44
CA MET A 269 -0.33 -13.56 -24.87
C MET A 269 0.22 -12.20 -25.25
N VAL A 270 0.76 -12.07 -26.45
CA VAL A 270 1.34 -10.83 -26.96
C VAL A 270 0.71 -10.45 -28.29
N SER A 271 0.72 -9.15 -28.58
CA SER A 271 0.21 -8.58 -29.83
C SER A 271 1.01 -7.33 -30.20
N ASP A 272 1.12 -7.06 -31.49
CA ASP A 272 1.71 -5.84 -32.04
C ASP A 272 0.66 -4.75 -32.29
N ASP A 273 -0.61 -5.14 -32.53
CA ASP A 273 -1.70 -4.24 -32.93
C ASP A 273 -2.85 -4.13 -31.93
N GLY A 274 -2.84 -4.95 -30.86
CA GLY A 274 -3.89 -5.00 -29.83
C GLY A 274 -5.15 -5.78 -30.25
N ASN A 275 -5.19 -6.37 -31.46
CA ASN A 275 -6.33 -7.13 -31.95
C ASN A 275 -6.02 -8.63 -32.04
N GLU A 276 -4.94 -9.00 -32.70
CA GLU A 276 -4.53 -10.39 -32.87
C GLU A 276 -3.48 -10.74 -31.78
N TYR A 277 -3.85 -11.64 -30.89
CA TYR A 277 -3.00 -12.10 -29.81
C TYR A 277 -2.52 -13.54 -30.04
N ARG A 278 -1.22 -13.76 -29.88
CA ARG A 278 -0.63 -15.11 -29.86
C ARG A 278 -0.22 -15.51 -28.47
N THR A 279 -0.51 -16.72 -28.04
CA THR A 279 -0.04 -17.26 -26.77
C THR A 279 1.46 -17.52 -26.85
N VAL A 280 2.22 -17.00 -25.87
CA VAL A 280 3.67 -17.24 -25.74
C VAL A 280 4.00 -18.20 -24.62
N ALA A 281 3.19 -18.23 -23.55
CA ALA A 281 3.37 -19.18 -22.45
C ALA A 281 2.09 -19.37 -21.66
N CYS A 282 2.05 -20.49 -20.90
CA CYS A 282 1.03 -20.78 -19.91
C CYS A 282 1.69 -21.48 -18.72
N LYS A 283 1.40 -21.04 -17.51
CA LYS A 283 1.91 -21.65 -16.28
C LYS A 283 0.77 -22.00 -15.33
N LYS A 284 0.84 -23.21 -14.78
CA LYS A 284 0.03 -23.65 -13.64
C LYS A 284 0.94 -23.68 -12.42
N PRO A 285 0.86 -22.67 -11.54
CA PRO A 285 1.72 -22.63 -10.36
C PRO A 285 1.33 -23.72 -9.36
N GLU A 286 2.32 -24.17 -8.60
CA GLU A 286 2.10 -25.02 -7.43
C GLU A 286 2.28 -24.19 -6.18
N TYR A 287 1.44 -24.40 -5.17
CA TYR A 287 1.44 -23.65 -3.91
C TYR A 287 1.49 -24.57 -2.72
N ASP A 288 2.16 -24.12 -1.68
CA ASP A 288 2.11 -24.78 -0.38
C ASP A 288 0.89 -24.27 0.42
N PHE A 289 -0.19 -25.00 0.37
CA PHE A 289 -1.42 -24.70 1.10
C PHE A 289 -1.39 -25.12 2.58
N SER A 290 -0.28 -25.62 3.10
CA SER A 290 -0.10 -25.86 4.53
C SER A 290 0.22 -24.60 5.33
N LEU A 291 0.55 -23.51 4.65
CA LEU A 291 0.82 -22.22 5.28
C LEU A 291 -0.43 -21.68 5.97
N THR A 292 -0.28 -21.24 7.21
CA THR A 292 -1.35 -20.67 8.04
C THR A 292 -1.38 -19.14 8.02
N GLU A 293 -0.28 -18.51 7.57
CA GLU A 293 -0.17 -17.06 7.48
C GLU A 293 -0.56 -16.55 6.09
N ALA A 294 -1.02 -15.28 6.06
CA ALA A 294 -1.22 -14.58 4.79
C ALA A 294 0.06 -14.55 3.98
N THR A 295 0.01 -15.03 2.76
CA THR A 295 1.20 -15.20 1.91
C THR A 295 0.98 -14.59 0.54
N ARG A 296 1.94 -13.79 0.08
CA ARG A 296 2.06 -13.36 -1.30
C ARG A 296 2.82 -14.42 -2.09
N PHE A 297 2.15 -15.05 -3.04
CA PHE A 297 2.79 -15.99 -3.97
C PHE A 297 3.16 -15.29 -5.28
N PRO A 298 4.45 -15.16 -5.62
CA PRO A 298 4.85 -14.65 -6.92
C PRO A 298 4.67 -15.72 -8.00
N VAL A 299 3.97 -15.39 -9.06
CA VAL A 299 3.84 -16.22 -10.27
C VAL A 299 4.70 -15.62 -11.36
N GLU A 300 5.79 -16.28 -11.72
CA GLU A 300 6.67 -15.88 -12.82
C GLU A 300 6.47 -16.84 -14.01
N VAL A 301 6.13 -16.29 -15.16
CA VAL A 301 5.96 -17.00 -16.44
C VAL A 301 7.09 -16.58 -17.36
N LYS A 302 8.01 -17.51 -17.68
CA LYS A 302 9.13 -17.28 -18.60
C LYS A 302 8.83 -17.90 -19.97
N PHE A 303 9.31 -17.25 -21.03
CA PHE A 303 9.14 -17.67 -22.42
C PHE A 303 10.30 -17.16 -23.30
N GLU A 304 10.36 -17.62 -24.54
CA GLU A 304 11.32 -17.12 -25.51
C GLU A 304 11.06 -15.63 -25.82
N GLU A 305 12.12 -14.89 -26.07
CA GLU A 305 12.03 -13.46 -26.41
C GLU A 305 11.00 -13.20 -27.49
N SER A 306 10.08 -12.29 -27.22
CA SER A 306 8.96 -11.98 -28.09
C SER A 306 8.73 -10.48 -28.14
N GLY A 307 8.59 -9.95 -29.37
CA GLY A 307 8.13 -8.56 -29.55
C GLY A 307 6.69 -8.40 -29.07
N ALA A 308 6.41 -7.29 -28.39
CA ALA A 308 5.08 -6.94 -27.91
C ALA A 308 4.89 -5.42 -27.81
N ARG A 309 3.76 -4.93 -28.26
CA ARG A 309 3.23 -3.59 -27.95
C ARG A 309 2.07 -3.71 -26.96
N PHE A 310 1.35 -4.84 -27.02
CA PHE A 310 0.25 -5.17 -26.11
C PHE A 310 0.49 -6.55 -25.50
N VAL A 311 0.18 -6.66 -24.21
CA VAL A 311 0.29 -7.90 -23.45
C VAL A 311 -1.08 -8.24 -22.86
N ARG A 312 -1.57 -9.44 -23.12
CA ARG A 312 -2.80 -9.98 -22.53
C ARG A 312 -2.46 -11.09 -21.55
N LEU A 313 -2.94 -10.95 -20.32
CA LEU A 313 -2.90 -12.00 -19.31
C LEU A 313 -4.30 -12.60 -19.20
N VAL A 314 -4.41 -13.93 -19.26
CA VAL A 314 -5.60 -14.64 -18.84
C VAL A 314 -5.26 -15.39 -17.56
N VAL A 315 -5.88 -14.96 -16.47
CA VAL A 315 -5.63 -15.50 -15.12
C VAL A 315 -6.86 -16.28 -14.68
N LEU A 316 -6.66 -17.54 -14.31
CA LEU A 316 -7.69 -18.35 -13.68
C LEU A 316 -7.50 -18.29 -12.17
N GLY A 317 -8.53 -17.88 -11.44
CA GLY A 317 -8.56 -17.84 -9.99
C GLY A 317 -8.58 -19.21 -9.33
N GLY A 318 -8.68 -19.27 -8.01
CA GLY A 318 -8.65 -20.52 -7.24
C GLY A 318 -9.87 -21.43 -7.46
N GLY A 319 -10.93 -20.94 -8.08
CA GLY A 319 -12.17 -21.67 -8.29
C GLY A 319 -13.07 -21.60 -7.07
N LYS A 320 -13.17 -22.69 -6.34
CA LYS A 320 -13.91 -22.76 -5.06
C LYS A 320 -12.95 -22.96 -3.90
N CYS A 321 -13.34 -22.48 -2.73
CA CYS A 321 -12.65 -22.78 -1.48
C CYS A 321 -12.70 -24.31 -1.24
N HIS A 322 -11.58 -24.89 -0.79
CA HIS A 322 -11.48 -26.34 -0.64
C HIS A 322 -12.28 -26.88 0.57
N GLU A 323 -12.49 -28.17 0.58
CA GLU A 323 -13.06 -28.89 1.72
C GLU A 323 -12.24 -28.64 3.00
N GLY A 324 -12.91 -28.29 4.09
CA GLY A 324 -12.26 -27.92 5.35
C GLY A 324 -12.11 -26.42 5.60
N HIS A 325 -12.27 -25.57 4.58
CA HIS A 325 -12.40 -24.14 4.79
C HIS A 325 -13.81 -23.80 5.32
N TYR A 326 -13.95 -22.79 6.20
CA TYR A 326 -15.26 -22.42 6.75
C TYR A 326 -16.26 -21.94 5.67
N ASN A 327 -15.77 -21.48 4.51
CA ASN A 327 -16.55 -21.18 3.30
C ASN A 327 -16.36 -22.26 2.22
N ALA A 328 -16.26 -23.54 2.60
CA ALA A 328 -16.11 -24.62 1.63
C ALA A 328 -17.19 -24.54 0.54
N ASP A 329 -16.79 -24.82 -0.71
CA ASP A 329 -17.62 -24.73 -1.91
C ASP A 329 -18.05 -23.33 -2.37
N GLU A 330 -17.86 -22.27 -1.59
CA GLU A 330 -18.07 -20.91 -2.03
C GLU A 330 -17.01 -20.50 -3.07
N PRO A 331 -17.35 -19.60 -4.01
CA PRO A 331 -16.37 -19.07 -4.96
C PRO A 331 -15.21 -18.38 -4.23
N SER A 332 -13.98 -18.68 -4.67
CA SER A 332 -12.82 -17.95 -4.17
C SER A 332 -12.69 -16.58 -4.82
N GLU A 333 -12.15 -15.64 -4.07
CA GLU A 333 -11.75 -14.33 -4.53
C GLU A 333 -10.28 -14.37 -4.99
N LEU A 334 -9.98 -13.74 -6.12
CA LEU A 334 -8.62 -13.56 -6.61
C LEU A 334 -8.14 -12.15 -6.29
N ALA A 335 -7.03 -12.01 -5.61
CA ALA A 335 -6.36 -10.73 -5.42
C ALA A 335 -4.99 -10.74 -6.10
N LEU A 336 -4.74 -9.73 -6.92
CA LEU A 336 -3.49 -9.51 -7.65
C LEU A 336 -2.84 -8.21 -7.21
N ASP A 337 -1.52 -8.17 -7.28
CA ASP A 337 -0.72 -6.96 -7.12
C ASP A 337 0.03 -6.60 -8.42
N GLU A 338 1.16 -5.96 -8.31
CA GLU A 338 2.01 -5.47 -9.42
C GLU A 338 2.28 -6.53 -10.50
N ILE A 339 2.06 -6.14 -11.76
CA ILE A 339 2.42 -6.90 -12.96
C ILE A 339 3.77 -6.38 -13.46
N GLU A 340 4.76 -7.27 -13.44
CA GLU A 340 6.14 -6.97 -13.86
C GLU A 340 6.42 -7.61 -15.23
N ILE A 341 6.84 -6.81 -16.20
CA ILE A 341 7.18 -7.24 -17.58
C ILE A 341 8.64 -6.95 -17.91
#